data_cec506d2eed55a66b1e72b3084ff973b
#
_entry.id   cec506d2eed55a66b1e72b3084ff973b
#
_cell.length_a   1.000
_cell.length_b   1.000
_cell.length_c   1.000
_cell.angle_alpha   90.00
_cell.angle_beta   90.00
_cell.angle_gamma   90.00
#
_symmetry.space_group_name_H-M   'P 1'
#
loop_
_entity.id
_entity.type
_entity.pdbx_description
1 polymer ?
#
loop_
_entity_poly.entity_id
_entity_poly.type
_entity_poly.pdbx_seq_one_letter_code
_entity_poly.pdbx_strand_id
1 'polypeptide(L)'
;MIEGKIIKNEAKDIISISVMGHADSNEYGEDIICAAVSIYLTNTVNTLTEIVEVEDFIEYEIGEGHFLLNVYYDNLDLEKKRETTLILESLKLALTSVEDSYGEYIKIVTEEVQ
;
A
#
# COMPACT_ATOMS: atom_id res chain seq x y z
N MET A 1 -1.85 -15.38 -7.19
CA MET A 1 -1.97 -14.89 -5.81
C MET A 1 -1.30 -13.53 -5.70
N ILE A 2 -2.01 -12.56 -5.17
CA ILE A 2 -1.46 -11.25 -4.85
C ILE A 2 -0.90 -11.32 -3.44
N GLU A 3 0.31 -10.86 -3.23
CA GLU A 3 0.95 -10.86 -1.92
C GLU A 3 1.37 -9.46 -1.54
N GLY A 4 0.86 -8.98 -0.41
CA GLY A 4 1.18 -7.67 0.13
C GLY A 4 1.96 -7.77 1.42
N LYS A 5 2.93 -6.88 1.58
CA LYS A 5 3.74 -6.79 2.78
C LYS A 5 3.76 -5.36 3.27
N ILE A 6 3.41 -5.19 4.53
CA ILE A 6 3.37 -3.89 5.19
C ILE A 6 4.42 -3.91 6.29
N ILE A 7 5.30 -2.91 6.30
CA ILE A 7 6.36 -2.81 7.32
C ILE A 7 6.10 -1.57 8.15
N LYS A 8 6.12 -1.76 9.48
CA LYS A 8 6.00 -0.67 10.46
C LYS A 8 7.30 -0.48 11.21
N ASN A 9 7.57 0.74 11.61
CA ASN A 9 8.72 1.04 12.46
C ASN A 9 8.37 0.85 13.95
N GLU A 10 9.30 1.14 14.85
CA GLU A 10 9.09 1.01 16.29
C GLU A 10 7.95 1.87 16.80
N ALA A 11 7.70 3.02 16.18
CA ALA A 11 6.61 3.91 16.56
C ALA A 11 5.26 3.47 16.00
N LYS A 12 5.22 2.30 15.33
CA LYS A 12 4.01 1.74 14.70
C LYS A 12 3.53 2.51 13.47
N ASP A 13 4.38 3.33 12.89
CA ASP A 13 4.08 4.01 11.62
C ASP A 13 4.42 3.09 10.45
N ILE A 14 3.58 3.09 9.43
CA ILE A 14 3.86 2.33 8.22
C ILE A 14 4.96 3.04 7.43
N ILE A 15 6.04 2.34 7.17
CA ILE A 15 7.19 2.89 6.43
C ILE A 15 7.35 2.28 5.04
N SER A 16 6.74 1.11 4.79
CA SER A 16 6.84 0.45 3.49
C SER A 16 5.60 -0.39 3.22
N ILE A 17 5.14 -0.34 1.98
CA ILE A 17 4.09 -1.22 1.48
C ILE A 17 4.55 -1.75 0.14
N SER A 18 4.59 -3.08 -0.01
CA SER A 18 4.88 -3.72 -1.28
C SER A 18 3.77 -4.70 -1.62
N VAL A 19 3.37 -4.73 -2.88
CA VAL A 19 2.34 -5.64 -3.36
C VAL A 19 2.84 -6.27 -4.66
N MET A 20 2.89 -7.58 -4.70
CA MET A 20 3.44 -8.35 -5.81
C MET A 20 2.44 -9.37 -6.28
N GLY A 21 2.52 -9.71 -7.54
CA GLY A 21 1.68 -10.73 -8.14
C GLY A 21 0.51 -10.14 -8.90
N HIS A 22 -0.05 -10.96 -9.75
CA HIS A 22 -1.22 -10.58 -10.53
C HIS A 22 -1.91 -11.87 -11.01
N ALA A 23 -3.05 -11.68 -11.67
CA ALA A 23 -3.80 -12.80 -12.21
C ALA A 23 -3.17 -13.31 -13.49
N ASP A 24 -2.33 -14.34 -13.37
CA ASP A 24 -1.83 -15.06 -14.55
C ASP A 24 -2.82 -16.13 -15.01
N SER A 25 -3.86 -16.38 -14.24
CA SER A 25 -4.68 -17.58 -14.35
C SER A 25 -5.89 -17.43 -15.23
N ASN A 26 -6.18 -16.30 -15.80
CA ASN A 26 -7.42 -16.02 -16.53
C ASN A 26 -8.69 -16.24 -15.68
N GLU A 27 -8.55 -16.33 -14.37
CA GLU A 27 -9.72 -16.41 -13.49
C GLU A 27 -10.36 -15.05 -13.37
N TYR A 28 -11.64 -14.99 -13.67
CA TYR A 28 -12.41 -13.73 -13.68
C TYR A 28 -12.36 -13.01 -12.34
N GLY A 29 -12.49 -13.74 -11.22
CA GLY A 29 -12.44 -13.16 -9.88
C GLY A 29 -11.09 -12.55 -9.54
N GLU A 30 -10.00 -13.20 -9.95
CA GLU A 30 -8.65 -12.71 -9.68
C GLU A 30 -8.37 -11.42 -10.46
N ASP A 31 -8.84 -11.29 -11.69
CA ASP A 31 -8.69 -10.08 -12.48
C ASP A 31 -9.41 -8.89 -11.84
N ILE A 32 -10.60 -9.10 -11.29
CA ILE A 32 -11.36 -8.07 -10.62
C ILE A 32 -10.62 -7.62 -9.35
N ILE A 33 -10.06 -8.54 -8.58
CA ILE A 33 -9.32 -8.22 -7.37
C ILE A 33 -8.05 -7.45 -7.70
N CYS A 34 -7.31 -7.85 -8.75
CA CYS A 34 -6.14 -7.11 -9.22
C CYS A 34 -6.49 -5.68 -9.60
N ALA A 35 -7.60 -5.47 -10.30
CA ALA A 35 -8.04 -4.13 -10.69
C ALA A 35 -8.40 -3.29 -9.45
N ALA A 36 -9.12 -3.86 -8.50
CA ALA A 36 -9.50 -3.16 -7.28
C ALA A 36 -8.27 -2.77 -6.46
N VAL A 37 -7.35 -3.68 -6.26
CA VAL A 37 -6.11 -3.42 -5.53
C VAL A 37 -5.30 -2.35 -6.23
N SER A 38 -5.16 -2.41 -7.55
CA SER A 38 -4.41 -1.42 -8.33
C SER A 38 -4.99 -0.02 -8.17
N ILE A 39 -6.31 0.13 -8.12
CA ILE A 39 -6.96 1.42 -7.91
C ILE A 39 -6.61 1.96 -6.52
N TYR A 40 -6.69 1.15 -5.46
CA TYR A 40 -6.33 1.59 -4.11
C TYR A 40 -4.88 2.05 -4.03
N LEU A 41 -3.96 1.28 -4.63
CA LEU A 41 -2.54 1.60 -4.59
C LEU A 41 -2.23 2.90 -5.35
N THR A 42 -2.74 3.03 -6.56
CA THR A 42 -2.53 4.22 -7.38
C THR A 42 -3.14 5.45 -6.73
N ASN A 43 -4.35 5.32 -6.20
CA ASN A 43 -5.01 6.44 -5.52
C ASN A 43 -4.22 6.90 -4.29
N THR A 44 -3.64 5.97 -3.55
CA THR A 44 -2.84 6.30 -2.38
C THR A 44 -1.60 7.13 -2.77
N VAL A 45 -0.87 6.71 -3.80
CA VAL A 45 0.29 7.46 -4.28
C VAL A 45 -0.15 8.84 -4.78
N ASN A 46 -1.22 8.92 -5.57
CA ASN A 46 -1.71 10.19 -6.08
C ASN A 46 -2.16 11.12 -4.95
N THR A 47 -2.78 10.59 -3.91
CA THR A 47 -3.18 11.38 -2.75
C THR A 47 -1.95 11.96 -2.04
N LEU A 48 -0.91 11.15 -1.85
CA LEU A 48 0.32 11.60 -1.20
C LEU A 48 1.06 12.66 -2.02
N THR A 49 1.08 12.52 -3.34
CA THR A 49 1.80 13.45 -4.22
C THR A 49 0.98 14.72 -4.51
N GLU A 50 -0.31 14.59 -4.78
CA GLU A 50 -1.12 15.69 -5.30
C GLU A 50 -1.90 16.45 -4.21
N ILE A 51 -2.27 15.81 -3.12
CA ILE A 51 -3.08 16.40 -2.07
C ILE A 51 -2.23 16.72 -0.84
N VAL A 52 -1.51 15.74 -0.32
CA VAL A 52 -0.65 15.93 0.86
C VAL A 52 0.65 16.65 0.48
N GLU A 53 1.09 16.45 -0.76
CA GLU A 53 2.29 17.10 -1.29
C GLU A 53 3.57 16.66 -0.56
N VAL A 54 3.73 15.35 -0.36
CA VAL A 54 4.92 14.76 0.27
C VAL A 54 5.77 13.97 -0.72
N GLU A 55 5.72 14.31 -2.00
CA GLU A 55 6.44 13.60 -3.05
C GLU A 55 7.94 13.47 -2.75
N ASP A 56 8.55 14.51 -2.19
CA ASP A 56 9.99 14.51 -1.88
C ASP A 56 10.35 13.57 -0.72
N PHE A 57 9.37 13.05 0.00
CA PHE A 57 9.56 12.21 1.18
C PHE A 57 9.13 10.76 0.95
N ILE A 58 8.80 10.41 -0.28
CA ILE A 58 8.41 9.05 -0.64
C ILE A 58 9.22 8.57 -1.84
N GLU A 59 9.37 7.25 -1.92
CA GLU A 59 9.83 6.57 -3.13
C GLU A 59 8.75 5.58 -3.53
N TYR A 60 8.44 5.49 -4.81
CA TYR A 60 7.45 4.53 -5.25
C TYR A 60 7.78 3.99 -6.64
N GLU A 61 7.35 2.75 -6.88
CA GLU A 61 7.40 2.11 -8.18
C GLU A 61 6.05 1.47 -8.43
N ILE A 62 5.49 1.72 -9.58
CA ILE A 62 4.22 1.12 -10.00
C ILE A 62 4.44 0.48 -11.36
N GLY A 63 4.24 -0.83 -11.44
CA GLY A 63 4.35 -1.57 -12.67
C GLY A 63 3.31 -2.68 -12.71
N GLU A 64 3.27 -3.43 -13.80
CA GLU A 64 2.36 -4.55 -13.93
C GLU A 64 2.74 -5.65 -12.92
N GLY A 65 1.82 -5.95 -12.00
CA GLY A 65 2.05 -6.94 -10.96
C GLY A 65 3.08 -6.56 -9.91
N HIS A 66 3.41 -5.26 -9.81
CA HIS A 66 4.47 -4.79 -8.93
C HIS A 66 4.15 -3.40 -8.40
N PHE A 67 4.19 -3.26 -7.09
CA PHE A 67 4.02 -1.97 -6.41
C PHE A 67 4.96 -1.90 -5.21
N LEU A 68 5.63 -0.78 -5.06
CA LEU A 68 6.45 -0.50 -3.88
C LEU A 68 6.26 0.96 -3.49
N LEU A 69 6.07 1.21 -2.21
CA LEU A 69 6.01 2.54 -1.63
C LEU A 69 6.81 2.55 -0.35
N ASN A 70 7.79 3.44 -0.25
CA ASN A 70 8.57 3.70 0.96
C ASN A 70 8.37 5.14 1.38
N VAL A 71 8.26 5.38 2.69
CA VAL A 71 8.05 6.71 3.24
C VAL A 71 9.17 7.04 4.24
N TYR A 72 9.72 8.24 4.11
CA TYR A 72 10.81 8.76 4.94
C TYR A 72 10.30 9.90 5.80
N TYR A 73 10.00 9.63 7.06
CA TYR A 73 9.34 10.59 7.96
C TYR A 73 10.27 11.61 8.60
N ASP A 74 11.58 11.38 8.57
CA ASP A 74 12.55 12.14 9.37
C ASP A 74 12.45 13.66 9.24
N ASN A 75 12.14 14.15 8.05
CA ASN A 75 12.08 15.59 7.79
C ASN A 75 10.66 16.10 7.54
N LEU A 76 9.65 15.27 7.79
CA LEU A 76 8.26 15.70 7.69
C LEU A 76 7.86 16.44 8.96
N ASP A 77 7.14 17.56 8.81
CA ASP A 77 6.53 18.20 9.95
C ASP A 77 5.39 17.34 10.52
N LEU A 78 4.92 17.67 11.70
CA LEU A 78 3.94 16.86 12.40
C LEU A 78 2.62 16.75 11.65
N GLU A 79 2.16 17.83 11.03
CA GLU A 79 0.92 17.84 10.27
C GLU A 79 0.99 16.89 9.07
N LYS A 80 2.06 17.01 8.27
CA LYS A 80 2.26 16.14 7.11
C LYS A 80 2.47 14.68 7.51
N LYS A 81 3.15 14.45 8.62
CA LYS A 81 3.30 13.10 9.15
C LYS A 81 1.95 12.49 9.50
N ARG A 82 1.09 13.23 10.20
CA ARG A 82 -0.25 12.74 10.57
C ARG A 82 -1.10 12.44 9.34
N GLU A 83 -1.07 13.33 8.36
CA GLU A 83 -1.81 13.11 7.11
C GLU A 83 -1.32 11.86 6.39
N THR A 84 -0.01 11.72 6.28
CA THR A 84 0.60 10.58 5.60
C THR A 84 0.29 9.27 6.31
N THR A 85 0.45 9.21 7.64
CA THR A 85 0.18 7.99 8.40
C THR A 85 -1.29 7.60 8.32
N LEU A 86 -2.21 8.57 8.33
CA LEU A 86 -3.64 8.29 8.19
C LEU A 86 -3.93 7.65 6.82
N ILE A 87 -3.36 8.19 5.76
CA ILE A 87 -3.57 7.68 4.40
C ILE A 87 -3.02 6.27 4.27
N LEU A 88 -1.85 5.99 4.84
CA LEU A 88 -1.26 4.65 4.78
C LEU A 88 -2.04 3.64 5.61
N GLU A 89 -2.56 4.03 6.77
CA GLU A 89 -3.43 3.16 7.55
C GLU A 89 -4.75 2.89 6.82
N SER A 90 -5.27 3.87 6.08
CA SER A 90 -6.45 3.69 5.23
C SER A 90 -6.18 2.67 4.13
N LEU A 91 -5.00 2.73 3.49
CA LEU A 91 -4.63 1.75 2.48
C LEU A 91 -4.51 0.35 3.09
N LYS A 92 -3.88 0.21 4.25
CA LYS A 92 -3.79 -1.06 4.96
C LYS A 92 -5.18 -1.63 5.22
N LEU A 93 -6.10 -0.78 5.70
CA LEU A 93 -7.47 -1.21 5.95
C LEU A 93 -8.15 -1.70 4.67
N ALA A 94 -7.97 -0.98 3.56
CA ALA A 94 -8.53 -1.39 2.27
C ALA A 94 -7.99 -2.75 1.83
N LEU A 95 -6.68 -2.96 1.91
CA LEU A 95 -6.04 -4.22 1.52
C LEU A 95 -6.47 -5.39 2.40
N THR A 96 -6.53 -5.18 3.72
CA THR A 96 -6.97 -6.24 4.63
C THR A 96 -8.47 -6.52 4.49
N SER A 97 -9.27 -5.53 4.12
CA SER A 97 -10.69 -5.74 3.84
C SER A 97 -10.88 -6.58 2.58
N VAL A 98 -10.06 -6.36 1.55
CA VAL A 98 -10.07 -7.21 0.35
C VAL A 98 -9.67 -8.64 0.73
N GLU A 99 -8.65 -8.80 1.55
CA GLU A 99 -8.21 -10.12 2.02
C GLU A 99 -9.33 -10.84 2.78
N ASP A 100 -10.04 -10.15 3.66
CA ASP A 100 -11.14 -10.73 4.43
C ASP A 100 -12.26 -11.28 3.54
N SER A 101 -12.55 -10.58 2.44
CA SER A 101 -13.61 -10.96 1.51
C SER A 101 -13.14 -11.93 0.43
N TYR A 102 -11.88 -11.87 0.05
CA TYR A 102 -11.33 -12.57 -1.11
C TYR A 102 -9.97 -13.21 -0.80
N GLY A 103 -9.84 -13.80 0.39
CA GLY A 103 -8.57 -14.38 0.87
C GLY A 103 -7.97 -15.47 0.02
N GLU A 104 -8.72 -16.05 -0.92
CA GLU A 104 -8.18 -17.01 -1.86
C GLU A 104 -7.32 -16.37 -2.96
N TYR A 105 -7.44 -15.04 -3.13
CA TYR A 105 -6.72 -14.30 -4.19
C TYR A 105 -5.63 -13.38 -3.66
N ILE A 106 -5.67 -13.00 -2.39
CA ILE A 106 -4.76 -12.01 -1.82
C ILE A 106 -4.37 -12.38 -0.38
N LYS A 107 -3.10 -12.14 -0.05
CA LYS A 107 -2.55 -12.37 1.28
C LYS A 107 -1.76 -11.13 1.70
N ILE A 108 -2.07 -10.60 2.88
CA ILE A 108 -1.40 -9.43 3.45
C ILE A 108 -0.67 -9.81 4.73
N VAL A 109 0.60 -9.46 4.81
CA VAL A 109 1.44 -9.70 5.99
C VAL A 109 1.94 -8.36 6.51
N THR A 110 1.83 -8.15 7.81
CA THR A 110 2.35 -6.96 8.48
C THR A 110 3.52 -7.37 9.37
N GLU A 111 4.65 -6.67 9.22
CA GLU A 111 5.86 -6.90 10.01
C GLU A 111 6.31 -5.61 10.66
N GLU A 112 7.02 -5.73 11.77
CA GLU A 112 7.64 -4.60 12.44
C GLU A 112 9.15 -4.73 12.37
N VAL A 113 9.83 -3.62 12.09
CA VAL A 113 11.29 -3.55 12.19
C VAL A 113 11.65 -2.91 13.52
N GLN A 114 12.72 -3.41 14.10
CA GLN A 114 13.21 -2.95 15.40
C GLN A 114 14.51 -2.19 15.26
#